data_feabab7e7ce59d43ad41a6d6067a755a
#
_entry.id   feabab7e7ce59d43ad41a6d6067a755a
#
_cell.length_a   1.000
_cell.length_b   1.000
_cell.length_c   1.000
_cell.angle_alpha   90.00
_cell.angle_beta   90.00
_cell.angle_gamma   90.00
#
_symmetry.space_group_name_H-M   'P 1'
#
loop_
_entity.id
_entity.type
_entity.pdbx_description
1 polymer ?
#
loop_
_entity_poly.entity_id
_entity_poly.type
_entity_poly.pdbx_seq_one_letter_code
_entity_poly.pdbx_strand_id
1 'polypeptide(L)'
;RAHASFTCTIEVECETLDMVREAVDAGADIIMLDNMDRDHMARAIALIDGRAVVEASGNVDLGSIRELADLGVDVISSGALTHSAGILDLSLKHLRMIEDEGVAASAADIAPHAGEDK
;
A
#
# COMPACT_ATOMS: atom_id res chain seq x y z
N ARG A 1 -17.11 -0.59 -20.56
CA ARG A 1 -17.83 0.73 -20.58
C ARG A 1 -19.32 0.57 -20.93
N ALA A 2 -19.72 -0.40 -21.75
CA ALA A 2 -21.12 -0.52 -22.17
C ALA A 2 -22.14 -0.68 -21.00
N HIS A 3 -21.69 -1.17 -19.86
CA HIS A 3 -22.54 -1.42 -18.67
C HIS A 3 -22.12 -0.59 -17.44
N ALA A 4 -21.06 0.20 -17.53
CA ALA A 4 -20.61 1.07 -16.44
C ALA A 4 -21.30 2.43 -16.51
N SER A 5 -21.63 3.00 -15.35
CA SER A 5 -22.08 4.39 -15.28
C SER A 5 -21.02 5.33 -15.87
N PHE A 6 -21.44 6.43 -16.49
CA PHE A 6 -20.53 7.45 -17.00
C PHE A 6 -19.67 8.10 -15.88
N THR A 7 -20.08 7.95 -14.62
CA THR A 7 -19.34 8.42 -13.45
C THR A 7 -18.32 7.41 -12.90
N CYS A 8 -18.29 6.19 -13.45
CA CYS A 8 -17.37 5.15 -13.00
C CYS A 8 -16.04 5.24 -13.74
N THR A 9 -14.96 5.18 -12.98
CA THR A 9 -13.61 4.96 -13.46
C THR A 9 -13.37 3.47 -13.63
N ILE A 10 -12.76 3.05 -14.74
CA ILE A 10 -12.40 1.67 -15.03
C ILE A 10 -10.90 1.52 -14.81
N GLU A 11 -10.56 0.74 -13.81
CA GLU A 11 -9.19 0.35 -13.52
C GLU A 11 -8.94 -1.08 -13.99
N VAL A 12 -7.76 -1.33 -14.56
CA VAL A 12 -7.32 -2.65 -15.02
C VAL A 12 -5.95 -2.95 -14.45
N GLU A 13 -5.86 -4.06 -13.71
CA GLU A 13 -4.61 -4.60 -13.19
C GLU A 13 -3.87 -5.39 -14.29
N CYS A 14 -2.59 -5.09 -14.49
CA CYS A 14 -1.77 -5.65 -15.54
C CYS A 14 -0.43 -6.15 -14.97
N GLU A 15 -0.12 -7.42 -15.23
CA GLU A 15 1.15 -8.04 -14.86
C GLU A 15 2.12 -8.16 -16.04
N THR A 16 1.64 -7.93 -17.27
CA THR A 16 2.44 -8.06 -18.50
C THR A 16 2.23 -6.88 -19.45
N LEU A 17 3.21 -6.63 -20.33
CA LEU A 17 3.11 -5.57 -21.34
C LEU A 17 2.00 -5.83 -22.37
N ASP A 18 1.65 -7.08 -22.60
CA ASP A 18 0.55 -7.41 -23.53
C ASP A 18 -0.80 -7.05 -22.90
N MET A 19 -1.00 -7.31 -21.61
CA MET A 19 -2.17 -6.85 -20.86
C MET A 19 -2.27 -5.31 -20.86
N VAL A 20 -1.14 -4.62 -20.70
CA VAL A 20 -1.10 -3.14 -20.77
C VAL A 20 -1.58 -2.65 -22.14
N ARG A 21 -1.15 -3.27 -23.26
CA ARG A 21 -1.65 -2.93 -24.60
C ARG A 21 -3.14 -3.10 -24.72
N GLU A 22 -3.64 -4.26 -24.29
CA GLU A 22 -5.08 -4.57 -24.32
C GLU A 22 -5.88 -3.58 -23.48
N ALA A 23 -5.41 -3.22 -22.27
CA ALA A 23 -6.07 -2.26 -21.39
C ALA A 23 -6.12 -0.86 -22.02
N VAL A 24 -5.03 -0.42 -22.62
CA VAL A 24 -4.96 0.86 -23.35
C VAL A 24 -5.93 0.86 -24.53
N ASP A 25 -5.93 -0.19 -25.35
CA ASP A 25 -6.79 -0.30 -26.54
C ASP A 25 -8.27 -0.40 -26.15
N ALA A 26 -8.57 -1.01 -25.00
CA ALA A 26 -9.91 -1.06 -24.42
C ALA A 26 -10.36 0.29 -23.81
N GLY A 27 -9.46 1.25 -23.65
CA GLY A 27 -9.73 2.56 -23.08
C GLY A 27 -9.95 2.52 -21.57
N ALA A 28 -9.08 1.81 -20.82
CA ALA A 28 -9.03 1.88 -19.38
C ALA A 28 -8.72 3.33 -18.93
N ASP A 29 -9.29 3.75 -17.81
CA ASP A 29 -9.03 5.07 -17.23
C ASP A 29 -7.79 5.05 -16.34
N ILE A 30 -7.58 3.92 -15.65
CA ILE A 30 -6.42 3.65 -14.78
C ILE A 30 -5.85 2.28 -15.19
N ILE A 31 -4.54 2.19 -15.27
CA ILE A 31 -3.83 0.95 -15.50
C ILE A 31 -2.88 0.74 -14.32
N MET A 32 -3.17 -0.29 -13.53
CA MET A 32 -2.35 -0.70 -12.41
C MET A 32 -1.28 -1.70 -12.89
N LEU A 33 -0.02 -1.34 -12.68
CA LEU A 33 1.14 -2.19 -12.95
C LEU A 33 1.44 -2.99 -11.68
N ASP A 34 1.05 -4.27 -11.65
CA ASP A 34 1.20 -5.11 -10.47
C ASP A 34 2.46 -5.96 -10.54
N ASN A 35 3.29 -5.86 -9.51
CA ASN A 35 4.53 -6.63 -9.33
C ASN A 35 5.49 -6.63 -10.54
N MET A 36 5.45 -5.61 -11.38
CA MET A 36 6.40 -5.45 -12.49
C MET A 36 7.75 -4.94 -11.98
N ASP A 37 8.84 -5.42 -12.58
CA ASP A 37 10.15 -4.82 -12.37
C ASP A 37 10.26 -3.43 -13.02
N ARG A 38 11.30 -2.69 -12.67
CA ARG A 38 11.51 -1.31 -13.12
C ARG A 38 11.57 -1.15 -14.65
N ASP A 39 12.23 -2.08 -15.33
CA ASP A 39 12.38 -2.01 -16.79
C ASP A 39 11.05 -2.28 -17.51
N HIS A 40 10.27 -3.23 -16.99
CA HIS A 40 8.91 -3.48 -17.49
C HIS A 40 7.97 -2.31 -17.19
N MET A 41 8.04 -1.69 -16.00
CA MET A 41 7.27 -0.49 -15.68
C MET A 41 7.60 0.66 -16.61
N ALA A 42 8.87 0.96 -16.85
CA ALA A 42 9.28 2.03 -17.77
C ALA A 42 8.71 1.81 -19.19
N ARG A 43 8.74 0.56 -19.67
CA ARG A 43 8.18 0.21 -20.98
C ARG A 43 6.64 0.27 -20.98
N ALA A 44 5.99 -0.10 -19.89
CA ALA A 44 4.54 0.02 -19.73
C ALA A 44 4.11 1.48 -19.77
N ILE A 45 4.79 2.35 -19.01
CA ILE A 45 4.53 3.80 -19.00
C ILE A 45 4.68 4.39 -20.41
N ALA A 46 5.73 4.02 -21.13
CA ALA A 46 5.93 4.45 -22.52
C ALA A 46 4.82 3.93 -23.45
N LEU A 47 4.30 2.71 -23.22
CA LEU A 47 3.16 2.17 -23.97
C LEU A 47 1.87 2.90 -23.67
N ILE A 48 1.63 3.27 -22.41
CA ILE A 48 0.43 4.00 -21.99
C ILE A 48 0.43 5.41 -22.59
N ASP A 49 1.57 6.06 -22.64
CA ASP A 49 1.78 7.36 -23.30
C ASP A 49 0.71 8.40 -22.91
N GLY A 50 0.43 8.52 -21.62
CA GLY A 50 -0.54 9.48 -21.08
C GLY A 50 -2.02 9.20 -21.41
N ARG A 51 -2.35 8.03 -21.98
CA ARG A 51 -3.73 7.66 -22.33
C ARG A 51 -4.55 7.15 -21.16
N ALA A 52 -3.90 6.77 -20.05
CA ALA A 52 -4.51 6.36 -18.81
C ALA A 52 -3.66 6.83 -17.63
N VAL A 53 -4.26 6.93 -16.46
CA VAL A 53 -3.53 7.10 -15.19
C VAL A 53 -2.73 5.84 -14.91
N VAL A 54 -1.47 5.99 -14.53
CA VAL A 54 -0.58 4.87 -14.20
C VAL A 54 -0.51 4.68 -12.70
N GLU A 55 -0.92 3.52 -12.23
CA GLU A 55 -0.75 3.10 -10.84
C GLU A 55 0.31 2.01 -10.73
N ALA A 56 1.24 2.15 -9.79
CA ALA A 56 2.18 1.10 -9.43
C ALA A 56 1.76 0.40 -8.13
N SER A 57 1.70 -0.92 -8.16
CA SER A 57 1.34 -1.76 -7.02
C SER A 57 2.30 -2.93 -6.85
N GLY A 58 2.24 -3.60 -5.69
CA GLY A 58 3.09 -4.73 -5.35
C GLY A 58 4.07 -4.41 -4.24
N ASN A 59 5.26 -5.01 -4.27
CA ASN A 59 6.29 -4.92 -3.24
C ASN A 59 6.89 -3.51 -3.09
N VAL A 60 6.03 -2.52 -2.82
CA VAL A 60 6.43 -1.13 -2.63
C VAL A 60 6.85 -0.92 -1.18
N ASP A 61 8.08 -0.47 -0.98
CA ASP A 61 8.64 -0.05 0.30
C ASP A 61 9.08 1.43 0.26
N LEU A 62 9.49 1.94 1.41
CA LEU A 62 9.94 3.34 1.51
C LEU A 62 11.17 3.65 0.65
N GLY A 63 12.00 2.65 0.34
CA GLY A 63 13.18 2.80 -0.52
C GLY A 63 12.81 2.94 -2.00
N SER A 64 11.82 2.17 -2.45
CA SER A 64 11.39 2.11 -3.84
C SER A 64 10.46 3.25 -4.26
N ILE A 65 9.75 3.90 -3.33
CA ILE A 65 8.76 4.96 -3.64
C ILE A 65 9.37 6.07 -4.49
N ARG A 66 10.57 6.54 -4.16
CA ARG A 66 11.22 7.62 -4.94
C ARG A 66 11.56 7.18 -6.35
N GLU A 67 12.04 5.96 -6.51
CA GLU A 67 12.39 5.40 -7.82
C GLU A 67 11.15 5.23 -8.70
N LEU A 68 10.02 4.81 -8.11
CA LEU A 68 8.73 4.70 -8.81
C LEU A 68 8.21 6.08 -9.25
N ALA A 69 8.30 7.09 -8.36
CA ALA A 69 7.93 8.45 -8.70
C ALA A 69 8.80 9.02 -9.84
N ASP A 70 10.11 8.73 -9.84
CA ASP A 70 11.04 9.16 -10.90
C ASP A 70 10.74 8.48 -12.25
N LEU A 71 10.08 7.31 -12.27
CA LEU A 71 9.61 6.65 -13.50
C LEU A 71 8.40 7.37 -14.12
N GLY A 72 7.69 8.20 -13.36
CA GLY A 72 6.52 8.92 -13.84
C GLY A 72 5.20 8.19 -13.64
N VAL A 73 5.08 7.36 -12.58
CA VAL A 73 3.77 6.84 -12.15
C VAL A 73 2.96 7.95 -11.48
N ASP A 74 1.65 7.93 -11.65
CA ASP A 74 0.74 8.92 -11.09
C ASP A 74 0.28 8.55 -9.67
N VAL A 75 0.13 7.25 -9.40
CA VAL A 75 -0.36 6.69 -8.14
C VAL A 75 0.54 5.54 -7.70
N ILE A 76 0.78 5.45 -6.39
CA ILE A 76 1.51 4.32 -5.79
C ILE A 76 0.64 3.70 -4.70
N SER A 77 0.32 2.42 -4.83
CA SER A 77 -0.40 1.62 -3.84
C SER A 77 0.53 0.67 -3.12
N SER A 78 0.45 0.65 -1.80
CA SER A 78 1.29 -0.21 -0.98
C SER A 78 0.48 -0.91 0.11
N GLY A 79 0.53 -2.24 0.13
CA GLY A 79 -0.03 -3.05 1.22
C GLY A 79 0.72 -2.88 2.54
N ALA A 80 1.98 -2.40 2.50
CA ALA A 80 2.78 -2.17 3.70
C ALA A 80 2.12 -1.18 4.68
N LEU A 81 1.30 -0.25 4.18
CA LEU A 81 0.53 0.68 5.02
C LEU A 81 -0.51 -0.01 5.91
N THR A 82 -0.99 -1.19 5.50
CA THR A 82 -2.01 -1.96 6.23
C THR A 82 -1.44 -3.19 6.92
N HIS A 83 -0.46 -3.88 6.30
CA HIS A 83 0.06 -5.16 6.78
C HIS A 83 1.34 -5.04 7.62
N SER A 84 2.07 -3.93 7.49
CA SER A 84 3.34 -3.69 8.18
C SER A 84 3.26 -2.57 9.21
N ALA A 85 2.07 -2.20 9.65
CA ALA A 85 1.89 -1.35 10.82
C ALA A 85 2.54 -2.05 12.02
N GLY A 86 3.44 -1.35 12.72
CA GLY A 86 4.09 -1.89 13.90
C GLY A 86 3.04 -2.41 14.88
N ILE A 87 3.15 -3.69 15.26
CA ILE A 87 2.26 -4.30 16.24
C ILE A 87 2.67 -3.77 17.60
N LEU A 88 1.74 -3.12 18.31
CA LEU A 88 1.92 -2.84 19.72
C LEU A 88 1.81 -4.16 20.48
N ASP A 89 2.94 -4.67 20.96
CA ASP A 89 2.96 -5.92 21.76
C ASP A 89 2.43 -5.62 23.16
N LEU A 90 1.13 -5.88 23.32
CA LEU A 90 0.45 -5.77 24.61
C LEU A 90 0.30 -7.15 25.21
N SER A 91 0.96 -7.39 26.35
CA SER A 91 0.78 -8.61 27.12
C SER A 91 0.24 -8.32 28.50
N LEU A 92 -0.82 -9.04 28.90
CA LEU A 92 -1.36 -8.97 30.25
C LEU A 92 -0.52 -9.89 31.15
N LYS A 93 0.28 -9.31 32.06
CA LYS A 93 1.07 -10.04 33.05
C LYS A 93 0.56 -9.71 34.44
N HIS A 94 0.51 -10.72 35.31
CA HIS A 94 0.17 -10.58 36.73
C HIS A 94 -1.26 -10.06 36.99
N LEU A 95 -2.27 -10.74 36.45
CA LEU A 95 -3.65 -10.49 36.81
C LEU A 95 -3.85 -10.69 38.32
N ARG A 96 -4.26 -9.63 39.06
CA ARG A 96 -4.71 -9.72 40.44
C ARG A 96 -6.09 -9.11 40.58
N MET A 97 -6.92 -9.69 41.41
CA MET A 97 -8.19 -9.07 41.80
C MET A 97 -7.89 -7.86 42.66
N ILE A 98 -8.43 -6.70 42.27
CA ILE A 98 -8.41 -5.49 43.06
C ILE A 98 -9.75 -5.49 43.79
N GLU A 99 -9.75 -5.64 45.12
CA GLU A 99 -10.95 -5.38 45.91
C GLU A 99 -11.19 -3.88 45.87
N ASP A 100 -12.45 -3.49 45.73
CA ASP A 100 -12.95 -2.14 45.39
C ASP A 100 -12.61 -1.10 46.49
N GLU A 101 -11.36 -0.72 46.62
CA GLU A 101 -10.95 0.47 47.34
C GLU A 101 -10.30 1.45 46.36
N GLY A 102 -11.10 2.38 45.87
CA GLY A 102 -10.75 3.65 45.25
C GLY A 102 -9.54 3.63 44.29
N VAL A 103 -9.76 3.44 43.01
CA VAL A 103 -8.74 3.47 41.97
C VAL A 103 -8.10 4.85 41.90
N ALA A 104 -7.00 5.07 42.61
CA ALA A 104 -6.02 6.08 42.26
C ALA A 104 -4.92 5.37 41.44
N ALA A 105 -5.07 5.33 40.12
CA ALA A 105 -4.00 4.89 39.23
C ALA A 105 -2.86 5.92 39.32
N SER A 106 -1.75 5.54 39.94
CA SER A 106 -0.53 6.33 39.92
C SER A 106 0.08 6.22 38.52
N ALA A 107 0.32 7.38 37.89
CA ALA A 107 0.99 7.50 36.60
C ALA A 107 2.45 6.97 36.59
N ALA A 108 2.92 6.48 37.73
CA ALA A 108 4.28 5.94 37.89
C ALA A 108 4.44 4.48 37.43
N ASP A 109 3.34 3.74 37.19
CA ASP A 109 3.38 2.32 36.82
C ASP A 109 3.42 2.09 35.28
N ILE A 110 3.44 3.16 34.48
CA ILE A 110 3.55 3.06 33.02
C ILE A 110 4.99 3.42 32.60
N ALA A 111 5.95 2.58 32.93
CA ALA A 111 7.28 2.68 32.35
C ALA A 111 7.34 1.89 31.04
N PRO A 112 7.76 2.49 29.92
CA PRO A 112 7.97 1.74 28.69
C PRO A 112 9.17 0.81 28.88
N HIS A 113 8.96 -0.50 28.64
CA HIS A 113 10.06 -1.45 28.51
C HIS A 113 10.90 -1.05 27.31
N ALA A 114 12.11 -0.53 27.54
CA ALA A 114 13.13 -0.46 26.51
C ALA A 114 13.50 -1.89 26.11
N GLY A 115 13.22 -2.24 24.85
CA GLY A 115 13.62 -3.51 24.28
C GLY A 115 15.13 -3.59 24.26
N GLU A 116 15.69 -4.59 24.92
CA GLU A 116 17.07 -5.00 24.72
C GLU A 116 17.15 -5.77 23.40
N ASP A 117 17.84 -5.16 22.43
CA ASP A 117 18.27 -5.82 21.20
C ASP A 117 19.14 -7.04 21.52
N LYS A 118 18.74 -8.18 20.99
CA LYS A 118 19.64 -9.29 20.68
C LYS A 118 19.31 -9.88 19.32
#